data_bba53188cd91325cc9024400c7388bd3
#
_entry.id   bba53188cd91325cc9024400c7388bd3
#
_cell.length_a   1.000
_cell.length_b   1.000
_cell.length_c   1.000
_cell.angle_alpha   90.00
_cell.angle_beta   90.00
_cell.angle_gamma   90.00
#
_symmetry.space_group_name_H-M   'P 1'
#
loop_
_entity.id
_entity.type
_entity.pdbx_description
1 polymer ?
#
loop_
_entity_poly.entity_id
_entity_poly.type
_entity_poly.pdbx_seq_one_letter_code
_entity_poly.pdbx_strand_id
1 'polypeptide(L)'
;MVATGALSLFFGPRETSDLWADGLGRWWDRVKAGLGHVRRLVVYLDNGPNCSGSRTQFLKRMVAFADASGLVVRLVYYPPYHSKYNPVERCWAALERKWRGGLLTSLEVILGYARRMTWQGQAPVVDALSGEYPGGVTLTKAEMRPVEARLERSASLPKYDITIRPRKPRGR
;
A
#
# COMPACT_ATOMS: atom_id res chain seq x y z
N MET A 1 -0.44 -9.73 -4.76
CA MET A 1 0.28 -9.27 -5.98
C MET A 1 -0.46 -9.78 -7.21
N VAL A 2 -0.84 -8.93 -8.15
CA VAL A 2 -1.70 -9.33 -9.28
C VAL A 2 -1.03 -10.40 -10.15
N ALA A 3 0.25 -10.22 -10.44
CA ALA A 3 0.98 -11.13 -11.34
C ALA A 3 1.17 -12.57 -10.82
N THR A 4 1.15 -12.76 -9.51
CA THR A 4 1.37 -14.09 -8.89
C THR A 4 0.14 -14.63 -8.17
N GLY A 5 -0.95 -13.85 -8.10
CA GLY A 5 -2.11 -14.19 -7.27
C GLY A 5 -1.84 -14.13 -5.76
N ALA A 6 -0.60 -13.91 -5.32
CA ALA A 6 -0.24 -13.89 -3.91
C ALA A 6 -0.91 -12.72 -3.16
N LEU A 7 -1.50 -13.02 -2.02
CA LEU A 7 -2.15 -12.07 -1.14
C LEU A 7 -1.34 -11.90 0.15
N SER A 8 -1.10 -10.64 0.53
CA SER A 8 -0.55 -10.28 1.82
C SER A 8 -1.52 -9.33 2.52
N LEU A 9 -1.84 -9.62 3.77
CA LEU A 9 -2.74 -8.83 4.61
C LEU A 9 -1.94 -8.30 5.80
N PHE A 10 -1.99 -6.99 5.98
CA PHE A 10 -1.35 -6.30 7.10
C PHE A 10 -2.42 -5.63 7.94
N PHE A 11 -2.44 -5.94 9.22
CA PHE A 11 -3.36 -5.36 10.18
C PHE A 11 -2.60 -4.45 11.14
N GLY A 12 -3.22 -3.38 11.57
CA GLY A 12 -2.66 -2.47 12.55
C GLY A 12 -3.74 -1.79 13.36
N PRO A 13 -3.37 -1.02 14.40
CA PRO A 13 -4.33 -0.43 15.33
C PRO A 13 -5.20 0.65 14.68
N ARG A 14 -4.72 1.25 13.60
CA ARG A 14 -5.44 2.31 12.89
C ARG A 14 -5.00 2.40 11.44
N GLU A 15 -5.95 2.51 10.52
CA GLU A 15 -5.66 2.76 9.11
C GLU A 15 -5.16 4.20 8.90
N THR A 16 -3.91 4.35 8.50
CA THR A 16 -3.25 5.62 8.22
C THR A 16 -2.30 5.50 7.03
N SER A 17 -1.84 6.63 6.50
CA SER A 17 -0.81 6.66 5.45
C SER A 17 0.48 5.95 5.87
N ASP A 18 0.85 6.04 7.15
CA ASP A 18 2.04 5.40 7.70
C ASP A 18 1.88 3.89 7.78
N LEU A 19 0.72 3.38 8.24
CA LEU A 19 0.42 1.95 8.24
C LEU A 19 0.49 1.37 6.81
N TRP A 20 -0.08 2.07 5.83
CA TRP A 20 -0.03 1.69 4.42
C TRP A 20 1.42 1.54 3.92
N ALA A 21 2.24 2.54 4.21
CA ALA A 21 3.63 2.55 3.78
C ALA A 21 4.47 1.47 4.47
N ASP A 22 4.25 1.24 5.77
CA ASP A 22 4.95 0.21 6.54
C ASP A 22 4.55 -1.20 6.07
N GLY A 23 3.26 -1.41 5.78
CA GLY A 23 2.77 -2.65 5.18
C GLY A 23 3.43 -2.93 3.82
N LEU A 24 3.53 -1.91 2.96
CA LEU A 24 4.21 -2.02 1.68
C LEU A 24 5.71 -2.31 1.84
N GLY A 25 6.38 -1.64 2.79
CA GLY A 25 7.78 -1.89 3.12
C GLY A 25 8.01 -3.32 3.61
N ARG A 26 7.17 -3.79 4.54
CA ARG A 26 7.22 -5.15 5.07
C ARG A 26 6.98 -6.20 3.98
N TRP A 27 6.03 -5.94 3.10
CA TRP A 27 5.81 -6.79 1.93
C TRP A 27 7.06 -6.85 1.05
N TRP A 28 7.64 -5.69 0.69
CA TRP A 28 8.82 -5.64 -0.18
C TRP A 28 10.00 -6.39 0.43
N ASP A 29 10.27 -6.20 1.70
CA ASP A 29 11.37 -6.91 2.40
C ASP A 29 11.26 -8.43 2.33
N ARG A 30 10.04 -8.95 2.31
CA ARG A 30 9.80 -10.40 2.17
C ARG A 30 10.01 -10.93 0.77
N VAL A 31 9.65 -10.14 -0.25
CA VAL A 31 9.62 -10.63 -1.63
C VAL A 31 10.81 -10.20 -2.47
N LYS A 32 11.58 -9.19 -2.05
CA LYS A 32 12.67 -8.58 -2.82
C LYS A 32 13.73 -9.58 -3.28
N ALA A 33 14.04 -10.60 -2.49
CA ALA A 33 15.02 -11.61 -2.86
C ALA A 33 14.61 -12.39 -4.13
N GLY A 34 13.32 -12.71 -4.28
CA GLY A 34 12.79 -13.37 -5.47
C GLY A 34 12.46 -12.40 -6.63
N LEU A 35 12.52 -11.11 -6.39
CA LEU A 35 12.15 -10.05 -7.35
C LEU A 35 13.34 -9.14 -7.74
N GLY A 36 14.57 -9.63 -7.65
CA GLY A 36 15.78 -8.85 -7.94
C GLY A 36 15.88 -8.29 -9.36
N HIS A 37 15.11 -8.83 -10.31
CA HIS A 37 14.99 -8.33 -11.68
C HIS A 37 13.99 -7.19 -11.84
N VAL A 38 13.11 -6.98 -10.84
CA VAL A 38 12.07 -5.94 -10.88
C VAL A 38 12.71 -4.56 -10.67
N ARG A 39 12.39 -3.62 -11.55
CA ARG A 39 12.86 -2.23 -11.49
C ARG A 39 11.73 -1.23 -11.27
N ARG A 40 10.49 -1.67 -11.48
CA ARG A 40 9.30 -0.83 -11.35
C ARG A 40 8.20 -1.57 -10.59
N LEU A 41 7.62 -0.89 -9.63
CA LEU A 41 6.43 -1.31 -8.90
C LEU A 41 5.25 -0.42 -9.32
N VAL A 42 4.18 -1.02 -9.81
CA VAL A 42 2.92 -0.32 -10.05
C VAL A 42 1.97 -0.65 -8.90
N VAL A 43 1.49 0.37 -8.21
CA VAL A 43 0.54 0.26 -7.09
C VAL A 43 -0.80 0.79 -7.55
N TYR A 44 -1.80 -0.08 -7.62
CA TYR A 44 -3.18 0.31 -7.92
C TYR A 44 -3.92 0.65 -6.63
N LEU A 45 -4.57 1.80 -6.58
CA LEU A 45 -5.18 2.39 -5.40
C LEU A 45 -6.62 2.85 -5.69
N ASP A 46 -7.47 2.79 -4.68
CA ASP A 46 -8.87 3.21 -4.74
C ASP A 46 -9.09 4.71 -4.49
N ASN A 47 -8.02 5.45 -4.25
CA ASN A 47 -8.05 6.88 -3.91
C ASN A 47 -8.70 7.18 -2.54
N GLY A 48 -8.61 6.25 -1.60
CA GLY A 48 -9.10 6.41 -0.24
C GLY A 48 -8.43 7.55 0.54
N PRO A 49 -8.98 7.96 1.69
CA PRO A 49 -8.53 9.15 2.43
C PRO A 49 -7.09 9.05 2.94
N ASN A 50 -6.57 7.85 3.14
CA ASN A 50 -5.22 7.60 3.66
C ASN A 50 -4.16 7.37 2.56
N CYS A 51 -4.57 7.14 1.30
CA CYS A 51 -3.67 6.79 0.20
C CYS A 51 -3.89 7.60 -1.07
N SER A 52 -4.72 8.67 -1.04
CA SER A 52 -5.03 9.47 -2.23
C SER A 52 -3.80 10.18 -2.83
N GLY A 53 -3.88 10.50 -4.12
CA GLY A 53 -2.85 11.25 -4.86
C GLY A 53 -2.67 12.72 -4.44
N SER A 54 -3.44 13.18 -3.44
CA SER A 54 -3.31 14.49 -2.78
C SER A 54 -2.94 14.37 -1.30
N ARG A 55 -2.89 13.15 -0.73
CA ARG A 55 -2.57 12.95 0.69
C ARG A 55 -1.08 13.14 0.93
N THR A 56 -0.70 14.26 1.56
CA THR A 56 0.70 14.69 1.68
C THR A 56 1.57 13.67 2.44
N GLN A 57 1.08 13.14 3.57
CA GLN A 57 1.80 12.13 4.35
C GLN A 57 2.01 10.85 3.53
N PHE A 58 1.01 10.39 2.80
CA PHE A 58 1.14 9.21 1.93
C PHE A 58 2.21 9.41 0.85
N LEU A 59 2.17 10.55 0.16
CA LEU A 59 3.15 10.87 -0.89
C LEU A 59 4.58 10.96 -0.34
N LYS A 60 4.77 11.59 0.83
CA LYS A 60 6.07 11.61 1.53
C LYS A 60 6.57 10.19 1.80
N ARG A 61 5.71 9.32 2.30
CA ARG A 61 6.06 7.92 2.61
C ARG A 61 6.37 7.12 1.35
N MET A 62 5.66 7.36 0.24
CA MET A 62 5.93 6.70 -1.04
C MET A 62 7.27 7.16 -1.66
N VAL A 63 7.64 8.43 -1.49
CA VAL A 63 8.98 8.91 -1.87
C VAL A 63 10.07 8.21 -1.05
N ALA A 64 9.88 8.09 0.27
CA ALA A 64 10.81 7.38 1.14
C ALA A 64 10.91 5.88 0.77
N PHE A 65 9.79 5.24 0.46
CA PHE A 65 9.77 3.84 0.00
C PHE A 65 10.51 3.66 -1.33
N ALA A 66 10.30 4.56 -2.30
CA ALA A 66 11.03 4.50 -3.58
C ALA A 66 12.55 4.61 -3.37
N ASP A 67 12.99 5.53 -2.50
CA ASP A 67 14.41 5.70 -2.18
C ASP A 67 15.00 4.47 -1.46
N ALA A 68 14.27 3.90 -0.50
CA ALA A 68 14.72 2.73 0.25
C ALA A 68 14.73 1.43 -0.57
N SER A 69 13.73 1.24 -1.43
CA SER A 69 13.61 0.04 -2.27
C SER A 69 14.46 0.08 -3.54
N GLY A 70 14.86 1.26 -4.00
CA GLY A 70 15.52 1.47 -5.29
C GLY A 70 14.59 1.29 -6.50
N LEU A 71 13.27 1.15 -6.28
CA LEU A 71 12.29 0.94 -7.33
C LEU A 71 11.73 2.26 -7.86
N VAL A 72 11.45 2.29 -9.16
CA VAL A 72 10.51 3.27 -9.70
C VAL A 72 9.10 2.87 -9.24
N VAL A 73 8.45 3.72 -8.45
CA VAL A 73 7.09 3.49 -7.96
C VAL A 73 6.11 4.29 -8.81
N ARG A 74 5.11 3.62 -9.37
CA ARG A 74 4.00 4.27 -10.08
C ARG A 74 2.71 4.03 -9.33
N LEU A 75 2.08 5.10 -8.88
CA LEU A 75 0.79 5.11 -8.21
C LEU A 75 -0.29 5.33 -9.27
N VAL A 76 -1.20 4.40 -9.41
CA VAL A 76 -2.29 4.46 -10.37
C VAL A 76 -3.61 4.32 -9.61
N TYR A 77 -4.47 5.31 -9.76
CA TYR A 77 -5.72 5.37 -9.03
C TYR A 77 -6.91 5.00 -9.91
N TYR A 78 -7.78 4.15 -9.37
CA TYR A 78 -9.05 3.87 -10.02
C TYR A 78 -9.91 5.13 -10.06
N PRO A 79 -10.65 5.37 -11.16
CA PRO A 79 -11.63 6.44 -11.22
C PRO A 79 -12.68 6.28 -10.11
N PRO A 80 -13.32 7.38 -9.67
CA PRO A 80 -14.45 7.30 -8.75
C PRO A 80 -15.50 6.31 -9.25
N TYR A 81 -16.12 5.57 -8.35
CA TYR A 81 -17.16 4.55 -8.64
C TYR A 81 -16.69 3.32 -9.44
N HIS A 82 -15.38 3.17 -9.66
CA HIS A 82 -14.80 2.03 -10.38
C HIS A 82 -14.04 1.05 -9.47
N SER A 83 -14.19 1.14 -8.16
CA SER A 83 -13.55 0.23 -7.18
C SER A 83 -13.87 -1.25 -7.44
N LYS A 84 -15.05 -1.56 -7.99
CA LYS A 84 -15.45 -2.93 -8.38
C LYS A 84 -14.46 -3.64 -9.34
N TYR A 85 -13.65 -2.87 -10.06
CA TYR A 85 -12.60 -3.41 -10.94
C TYR A 85 -11.28 -3.66 -10.18
N ASN A 86 -11.16 -3.18 -8.93
CA ASN A 86 -10.01 -3.43 -8.11
C ASN A 86 -10.04 -4.88 -7.60
N PRO A 87 -9.04 -5.72 -7.95
CA PRO A 87 -9.02 -7.12 -7.50
C PRO A 87 -9.05 -7.29 -5.98
N VAL A 88 -8.62 -6.28 -5.21
CA VAL A 88 -8.62 -6.31 -3.74
C VAL A 88 -10.03 -6.41 -3.15
N GLU A 89 -11.04 -5.87 -3.82
CA GLU A 89 -12.44 -5.97 -3.37
C GLU A 89 -12.90 -7.44 -3.25
N ARG A 90 -12.45 -8.28 -4.18
CA ARG A 90 -12.74 -9.72 -4.14
C ARG A 90 -12.01 -10.41 -2.99
N CYS A 91 -10.81 -9.93 -2.62
CA CYS A 91 -10.06 -10.43 -1.48
C CYS A 91 -10.79 -10.10 -0.17
N TRP A 92 -11.29 -8.86 -0.04
CA TRP A 92 -12.09 -8.45 1.11
C TRP A 92 -13.38 -9.27 1.23
N ALA A 93 -14.11 -9.44 0.14
CA ALA A 93 -15.30 -10.29 0.12
C ALA A 93 -15.03 -11.75 0.53
N ALA A 94 -13.84 -12.28 0.21
CA ALA A 94 -13.43 -13.61 0.65
C ALA A 94 -13.14 -13.65 2.16
N LEU A 95 -12.52 -12.61 2.71
CA LEU A 95 -12.27 -12.49 4.15
C LEU A 95 -13.58 -12.28 4.93
N GLU A 96 -14.46 -11.40 4.44
CA GLU A 96 -15.78 -11.16 5.04
C GLU A 96 -16.60 -12.44 5.16
N ARG A 97 -16.58 -13.29 4.15
CA ARG A 97 -17.25 -14.60 4.24
C ARG A 97 -16.68 -15.49 5.34
N LYS A 98 -15.38 -15.36 5.64
CA LYS A 98 -14.73 -16.17 6.70
C LYS A 98 -15.13 -15.75 8.11
N TRP A 99 -15.32 -14.46 8.34
CA TRP A 99 -15.71 -13.97 9.68
C TRP A 99 -17.21 -13.68 9.84
N ARG A 100 -18.01 -13.94 8.79
CA ARG A 100 -19.45 -13.72 8.81
C ARG A 100 -20.11 -14.49 9.96
N GLY A 101 -20.82 -13.77 10.83
CA GLY A 101 -21.42 -14.32 12.03
C GLY A 101 -20.47 -14.50 13.22
N GLY A 102 -19.17 -14.20 13.04
CA GLY A 102 -18.20 -14.20 14.14
C GLY A 102 -18.10 -12.82 14.82
N LEU A 103 -17.84 -12.84 16.12
CA LEU A 103 -17.53 -11.62 16.87
C LEU A 103 -16.04 -11.28 16.70
N LEU A 104 -15.74 -10.11 16.14
CA LEU A 104 -14.37 -9.62 15.93
C LEU A 104 -13.90 -8.85 17.18
N THR A 105 -13.72 -9.56 18.28
CA THR A 105 -13.48 -9.00 19.61
C THR A 105 -12.06 -8.58 19.87
N SER A 106 -11.10 -9.11 19.09
CA SER A 106 -9.67 -8.77 19.24
C SER A 106 -8.93 -8.89 17.92
N LEU A 107 -7.73 -8.31 17.88
CA LEU A 107 -6.84 -8.44 16.73
C LEU A 107 -6.49 -9.92 16.45
N GLU A 108 -6.25 -10.71 17.48
CA GLU A 108 -5.92 -12.15 17.35
C GLU A 108 -7.05 -12.91 16.67
N VAL A 109 -8.30 -12.60 17.00
CA VAL A 109 -9.47 -13.22 16.35
C VAL A 109 -9.51 -12.86 14.86
N ILE A 110 -9.29 -11.59 14.52
CA ILE A 110 -9.25 -11.10 13.13
C ILE A 110 -8.12 -11.80 12.36
N LEU A 111 -6.90 -11.84 12.92
CA LEU A 111 -5.75 -12.53 12.34
C LEU A 111 -6.01 -14.02 12.16
N GLY A 112 -6.68 -14.64 13.13
CA GLY A 112 -7.10 -16.04 13.07
C GLY A 112 -8.02 -16.34 11.88
N TYR A 113 -9.00 -15.48 11.60
CA TYR A 113 -9.85 -15.61 10.42
C TYR A 113 -9.05 -15.38 9.12
N ALA A 114 -8.22 -14.34 9.08
CA ALA A 114 -7.40 -14.02 7.91
C ALA A 114 -6.44 -15.18 7.55
N ARG A 115 -5.81 -15.82 8.53
CA ARG A 115 -4.90 -16.97 8.30
C ARG A 115 -5.61 -18.21 7.79
N ARG A 116 -6.92 -18.38 8.08
CA ARG A 116 -7.72 -19.52 7.63
C ARG A 116 -8.42 -19.27 6.30
N MET A 117 -8.32 -18.08 5.72
CA MET A 117 -8.84 -17.86 4.38
C MET A 117 -7.93 -18.45 3.31
N THR A 118 -8.47 -18.65 2.13
CA THR A 118 -7.71 -18.94 0.91
C THR A 118 -8.07 -17.93 -0.16
N TRP A 119 -7.08 -17.54 -0.93
CA TRP A 119 -7.22 -16.69 -2.10
C TRP A 119 -6.55 -17.38 -3.29
N GLN A 120 -7.33 -17.63 -4.36
CA GLN A 120 -6.84 -18.38 -5.54
C GLN A 120 -6.12 -19.69 -5.18
N GLY A 121 -6.67 -20.42 -4.20
CA GLY A 121 -6.11 -21.70 -3.74
C GLY A 121 -4.90 -21.59 -2.81
N GLN A 122 -4.43 -20.38 -2.50
CA GLN A 122 -3.27 -20.16 -1.63
C GLN A 122 -3.66 -19.48 -0.32
N ALA A 123 -2.96 -19.82 0.76
CA ALA A 123 -3.07 -19.10 2.02
C ALA A 123 -2.42 -17.72 1.90
N PRO A 124 -3.04 -16.65 2.41
CA PRO A 124 -2.41 -15.33 2.43
C PRO A 124 -1.26 -15.28 3.43
N VAL A 125 -0.32 -14.39 3.18
CA VAL A 125 0.61 -13.95 4.23
C VAL A 125 -0.11 -12.95 5.11
N VAL A 126 -0.21 -13.23 6.41
CA VAL A 126 -0.93 -12.39 7.38
C VAL A 126 0.04 -11.92 8.45
N ASP A 127 0.09 -10.61 8.66
CA ASP A 127 0.96 -9.98 9.65
C ASP A 127 0.26 -8.84 10.39
N ALA A 128 0.74 -8.54 11.59
CA ALA A 128 0.30 -7.41 12.38
C ALA A 128 1.44 -6.37 12.49
N LEU A 129 1.10 -5.11 12.33
CA LEU A 129 2.00 -3.98 12.51
C LEU A 129 1.68 -3.32 13.84
N SER A 130 2.65 -3.34 14.76
CA SER A 130 2.48 -2.86 16.16
C SER A 130 3.00 -1.45 16.40
N GLY A 131 3.31 -0.69 15.34
CA GLY A 131 3.77 0.70 15.45
C GLY A 131 2.69 1.67 15.92
N GLU A 132 3.11 2.87 16.30
CA GLU A 132 2.19 3.99 16.52
C GLU A 132 1.80 4.61 15.17
N TYR A 133 0.49 4.70 14.93
CA TYR A 133 -0.06 5.21 13.68
C TYR A 133 -1.03 6.38 13.94
N PRO A 134 -0.49 7.58 14.27
CA PRO A 134 -1.33 8.74 14.54
C PRO A 134 -2.15 9.13 13.30
N GLY A 135 -3.43 9.41 13.53
CA GLY A 135 -4.32 9.85 12.47
C GLY A 135 -4.14 11.34 12.16
N GLY A 136 -4.55 11.74 10.96
CA GLY A 136 -4.61 13.16 10.59
C GLY A 136 -3.27 13.80 10.26
N VAL A 137 -2.15 13.06 10.25
CA VAL A 137 -0.83 13.60 9.90
C VAL A 137 -0.85 14.22 8.51
N THR A 138 -0.51 15.50 8.42
CA THR A 138 -0.41 16.26 7.17
C THR A 138 0.87 17.07 7.16
N LEU A 139 1.42 17.30 5.97
CA LEU A 139 2.58 18.17 5.79
C LEU A 139 2.14 19.62 5.57
N THR A 140 2.91 20.55 6.09
CA THR A 140 2.84 21.96 5.72
C THR A 140 3.25 22.14 4.24
N LYS A 141 2.94 23.29 3.66
CA LYS A 141 3.38 23.63 2.29
C LYS A 141 4.90 23.58 2.15
N ALA A 142 5.64 24.02 3.17
CA ALA A 142 7.10 24.02 3.17
C ALA A 142 7.66 22.60 3.15
N GLU A 143 7.12 21.69 3.99
CA GLU A 143 7.52 20.28 4.04
C GLU A 143 7.13 19.52 2.77
N MET A 144 6.00 19.89 2.14
CA MET A 144 5.53 19.22 0.92
C MET A 144 6.37 19.62 -0.31
N ARG A 145 6.97 20.81 -0.35
CA ARG A 145 7.74 21.31 -1.49
C ARG A 145 8.82 20.33 -1.97
N PRO A 146 9.72 19.82 -1.12
CA PRO A 146 10.73 18.84 -1.55
C PRO A 146 10.12 17.48 -1.93
N VAL A 147 8.97 17.12 -1.40
CA VAL A 147 8.25 15.88 -1.79
C VAL A 147 7.65 16.05 -3.19
N GLU A 148 6.94 17.16 -3.43
CA GLU A 148 6.30 17.45 -4.71
C GLU A 148 7.31 17.50 -5.86
N ALA A 149 8.50 18.03 -5.63
CA ALA A 149 9.59 18.05 -6.62
C ALA A 149 10.07 16.65 -7.06
N ARG A 150 9.63 15.59 -6.36
CA ARG A 150 9.98 14.19 -6.66
C ARG A 150 8.84 13.46 -7.38
N LEU A 151 7.68 14.09 -7.53
CA LEU A 151 6.49 13.48 -8.12
C LEU A 151 6.39 13.87 -9.59
N GLU A 152 6.53 12.88 -10.46
CA GLU A 152 6.24 13.03 -11.89
C GLU A 152 4.75 12.75 -12.09
N ARG A 153 3.94 13.80 -12.08
CA ARG A 153 2.49 13.71 -12.29
C ARG A 153 2.16 13.67 -13.77
N SER A 154 1.23 12.79 -14.14
CA SER A 154 0.70 12.78 -15.52
C SER A 154 0.08 14.13 -15.89
N ALA A 155 0.36 14.61 -17.09
CA ALA A 155 -0.21 15.87 -17.56
C ALA A 155 -1.74 15.82 -17.68
N SER A 156 -2.31 14.67 -18.09
CA SER A 156 -3.75 14.49 -18.23
C SER A 156 -4.47 14.08 -16.94
N LEU A 157 -3.76 13.37 -16.05
CA LEU A 157 -4.33 12.78 -14.83
C LEU A 157 -3.43 13.03 -13.60
N PRO A 158 -3.14 14.29 -13.22
CA PRO A 158 -2.11 14.64 -12.24
C PRO A 158 -2.37 14.11 -10.82
N LYS A 159 -3.63 13.80 -10.48
CA LYS A 159 -4.00 13.21 -9.18
C LYS A 159 -4.11 11.68 -9.22
N TYR A 160 -4.16 11.09 -10.41
CA TYR A 160 -4.50 9.68 -10.59
C TYR A 160 -3.37 8.83 -11.17
N ASP A 161 -2.31 9.45 -11.67
CA ASP A 161 -1.14 8.76 -12.20
C ASP A 161 0.12 9.54 -11.83
N ILE A 162 0.90 8.98 -10.91
CA ILE A 162 2.06 9.63 -10.31
C ILE A 162 3.22 8.65 -10.35
N THR A 163 4.33 9.05 -10.95
CA THR A 163 5.57 8.26 -10.95
C THR A 163 6.60 8.89 -9.99
N ILE A 164 7.25 8.05 -9.21
CA ILE A 164 8.29 8.43 -8.25
C ILE A 164 9.55 7.64 -8.58
N ARG A 165 10.64 8.34 -8.90
CA ARG A 165 11.92 7.68 -9.14
C ARG A 165 12.76 7.66 -7.86
N PRO A 166 13.48 6.57 -7.58
CA PRO A 166 14.42 6.53 -6.47
C PRO A 166 15.56 7.54 -6.71
N ARG A 167 16.12 8.09 -5.65
CA ARG A 167 17.40 8.81 -5.74
C ARG A 167 18.47 7.81 -6.14
N LYS A 168 19.36 8.21 -7.05
CA LYS A 168 20.56 7.44 -7.32
C LYS A 168 21.34 7.31 -6.00
N PRO A 169 21.85 6.11 -5.63
CA PRO A 169 22.77 6.02 -4.52
C PRO A 169 23.88 7.05 -4.73
N ARG A 170 24.16 7.86 -3.72
CA ARG A 170 25.37 8.69 -3.76
C ARG A 170 26.53 7.71 -3.88
N GLY A 171 27.23 7.75 -5.00
CA GLY A 171 28.43 6.94 -5.19
C GLY A 171 29.36 7.15 -4.00
N ARG A 172 29.80 6.04 -3.41
CA ARG A 172 30.91 6.05 -2.47
C ARG A 172 32.19 6.31 -3.24
#